data_6bb3081a5fde6d053fef6bbdb6fce7bb
#
_entry.id   6bb3081a5fde6d053fef6bbdb6fce7bb
#
_cell.length_a   1.000
_cell.length_b   1.000
_cell.length_c   1.000
_cell.angle_alpha   90.00
_cell.angle_beta   90.00
_cell.angle_gamma   90.00
#
_symmetry.space_group_name_H-M   'P 1'
#
loop_
_entity.id
_entity.type
_entity.pdbx_description
1 polymer ?
#
loop_
_entity_poly.entity_id
_entity_poly.type
_entity_poly.pdbx_seq_one_letter_code
_entity_poly.pdbx_strand_id
1 'polypeptide(L)'
;QHKLLLARMDKPSAFITKHYKLWTVIFLVLLLPAIYGNNHTKIYYNIAESLPATLDCNIANDELEKTFAVGNIHMIMMDKNMDSKQKQQMLNDIDKVEGVKWSLGMNSLIGPTVPESMIPDDLKKIFKGDQYELAFVCSEYGSATDEVNAQLAEIDKIVKKYDNTAMVIGEAPLMKDLQDTTDADLVRVNVISIGAIFLIIMIIFKSISLPIILVAVIEFAIFVNMAIPYYQGISLPFVASIVIGAIQLGATVDYAILMT
;
A
#
# COMPACT_ATOMS: atom_id res chain seq x y z
N GLN A 1 -40.50 28.80 24.86
CA GLN A 1 -39.50 29.55 24.08
C GLN A 1 -38.13 28.94 24.37
N HIS A 2 -37.68 28.09 23.47
CA HIS A 2 -36.30 27.60 23.51
C HIS A 2 -35.34 28.74 23.09
N LYS A 3 -34.53 29.21 24.02
CA LYS A 3 -33.43 30.12 23.72
C LYS A 3 -32.45 29.37 22.85
N LEU A 4 -32.25 29.81 21.60
CA LEU A 4 -31.18 29.35 20.73
C LEU A 4 -29.84 29.59 21.46
N LEU A 5 -29.14 28.50 21.77
CA LEU A 5 -27.81 28.50 22.43
C LEU A 5 -26.70 29.05 21.51
N LEU A 6 -26.97 29.16 20.21
CA LEU A 6 -26.01 29.65 19.20
C LEU A 6 -26.33 31.14 18.94
N ALA A 7 -25.28 31.96 19.00
CA ALA A 7 -25.35 33.35 18.61
C ALA A 7 -25.78 33.47 17.14
N ARG A 8 -26.67 34.42 16.82
CA ARG A 8 -27.08 34.72 15.44
C ARG A 8 -25.82 34.97 14.57
N MET A 9 -25.62 34.12 13.59
CA MET A 9 -24.48 34.19 12.66
C MET A 9 -24.71 35.15 11.47
N ASP A 10 -25.62 36.06 11.58
CA ASP A 10 -26.03 36.99 10.49
C ASP A 10 -24.85 37.87 9.99
N LYS A 11 -23.98 38.34 10.90
CA LYS A 11 -22.81 39.15 10.55
C LYS A 11 -21.71 38.37 9.83
N PRO A 12 -21.26 37.21 10.32
CA PRO A 12 -20.31 36.38 9.59
C PRO A 12 -20.82 35.92 8.20
N SER A 13 -22.09 35.51 8.13
CA SER A 13 -22.73 35.11 6.89
C SER A 13 -22.76 36.25 5.86
N ALA A 14 -23.19 37.44 6.26
CA ALA A 14 -23.20 38.62 5.38
C ALA A 14 -21.80 39.03 4.94
N PHE A 15 -20.78 38.91 5.78
CA PHE A 15 -19.38 39.17 5.40
C PHE A 15 -18.87 38.17 4.35
N ILE A 16 -19.11 36.87 4.54
CA ILE A 16 -18.71 35.81 3.61
C ILE A 16 -19.41 36.02 2.28
N THR A 17 -20.71 36.22 2.28
CA THR A 17 -21.52 36.43 1.08
C THR A 17 -21.09 37.68 0.30
N LYS A 18 -20.78 38.78 1.00
CA LYS A 18 -20.31 40.01 0.39
C LYS A 18 -18.96 39.83 -0.33
N HIS A 19 -18.09 38.98 0.21
CA HIS A 19 -16.72 38.77 -0.30
C HIS A 19 -16.55 37.38 -0.95
N TYR A 20 -17.61 36.83 -1.55
CA TYR A 20 -17.57 35.49 -2.13
C TYR A 20 -16.44 35.28 -3.15
N LYS A 21 -16.14 36.29 -3.99
CA LYS A 21 -15.05 36.21 -4.96
C LYS A 21 -13.68 36.02 -4.29
N LEU A 22 -13.44 36.72 -3.18
CA LEU A 22 -12.20 36.57 -2.41
C LEU A 22 -12.09 35.15 -1.83
N TRP A 23 -13.18 34.64 -1.25
CA TRP A 23 -13.20 33.27 -0.70
C TRP A 23 -13.00 32.21 -1.76
N THR A 24 -13.57 32.40 -2.97
CA THR A 24 -13.32 31.50 -4.11
C THR A 24 -11.85 31.50 -4.52
N VAL A 25 -11.21 32.67 -4.57
CA VAL A 25 -9.78 32.74 -4.89
C VAL A 25 -8.93 32.07 -3.81
N ILE A 26 -9.21 32.31 -2.53
CA ILE A 26 -8.53 31.66 -1.42
C ILE A 26 -8.68 30.13 -1.50
N PHE A 27 -9.89 29.63 -1.78
CA PHE A 27 -10.15 28.20 -1.98
C PHE A 27 -9.28 27.64 -3.11
N LEU A 28 -9.23 28.26 -4.27
CA LEU A 28 -8.44 27.79 -5.40
C LEU A 28 -6.93 27.85 -5.11
N VAL A 29 -6.45 28.88 -4.39
CA VAL A 29 -5.04 28.96 -4.00
C VAL A 29 -4.67 27.87 -3.00
N LEU A 30 -5.53 27.56 -2.02
CA LEU A 30 -5.31 26.50 -1.04
C LEU A 30 -5.48 25.10 -1.61
N LEU A 31 -6.23 24.95 -2.69
CA LEU A 31 -6.41 23.66 -3.37
C LEU A 31 -5.07 23.14 -3.94
N LEU A 32 -4.23 24.02 -4.47
CA LEU A 32 -2.94 23.62 -5.06
C LEU A 32 -2.01 22.93 -4.05
N PRO A 33 -1.69 23.53 -2.89
CA PRO A 33 -0.87 22.84 -1.87
C PRO A 33 -1.57 21.62 -1.27
N ALA A 34 -2.90 21.59 -1.19
CA ALA A 34 -3.63 20.43 -0.72
C ALA A 34 -3.48 19.23 -1.67
N ILE A 35 -3.66 19.43 -2.96
CA ILE A 35 -3.43 18.39 -3.98
C ILE A 35 -1.96 17.96 -3.99
N TYR A 36 -1.04 18.91 -3.93
CA TYR A 36 0.39 18.61 -3.93
C TYR A 36 0.76 17.73 -2.72
N GLY A 37 0.37 18.14 -1.51
CA GLY A 37 0.63 17.39 -0.30
C GLY A 37 -0.01 16.00 -0.30
N ASN A 38 -1.28 15.89 -0.73
CA ASN A 38 -1.97 14.61 -0.86
C ASN A 38 -1.21 13.63 -1.77
N ASN A 39 -0.75 14.10 -2.94
CA ASN A 39 -0.05 13.24 -3.90
C ASN A 39 1.37 12.86 -3.48
N HIS A 40 1.95 13.56 -2.49
CA HIS A 40 3.29 13.30 -1.98
C HIS A 40 3.30 12.75 -0.55
N THR A 41 2.13 12.51 0.04
CA THR A 41 2.04 11.86 1.35
C THR A 41 2.50 10.41 1.21
N LYS A 42 3.50 10.05 2.02
CA LYS A 42 4.02 8.68 2.06
C LYS A 42 3.04 7.78 2.78
N ILE A 43 2.66 6.69 2.13
CA ILE A 43 1.80 5.66 2.69
C ILE A 43 2.66 4.42 2.90
N TYR A 44 2.63 3.85 4.10
CA TYR A 44 3.30 2.58 4.38
C TYR A 44 2.27 1.45 4.52
N TYR A 45 2.64 0.28 4.03
CA TYR A 45 1.79 -0.92 4.02
C TYR A 45 2.18 -1.90 5.13
N ASN A 46 3.43 -1.87 5.60
CA ASN A 46 3.88 -2.70 6.70
C ASN A 46 3.38 -2.13 8.04
N ILE A 47 2.39 -2.79 8.65
CA ILE A 47 1.82 -2.37 9.94
C ILE A 47 2.86 -2.43 11.07
N ALA A 48 3.89 -3.27 10.95
CA ALA A 48 4.95 -3.36 11.96
C ALA A 48 5.72 -2.04 12.13
N GLU A 49 5.79 -1.19 11.08
CA GLU A 49 6.39 0.15 11.16
C GLU A 49 5.62 1.12 12.08
N SER A 50 4.35 0.84 12.37
CA SER A 50 3.56 1.63 13.32
C SER A 50 3.83 1.28 14.77
N LEU A 51 4.53 0.18 15.03
CA LEU A 51 4.84 -0.29 16.36
C LEU A 51 6.03 0.49 16.94
N PRO A 52 6.06 0.72 18.28
CA PRO A 52 7.18 1.41 18.91
C PRO A 52 8.53 0.69 18.62
N ALA A 53 9.55 1.45 18.27
CA ALA A 53 10.90 0.93 18.04
C ALA A 53 11.52 0.24 19.28
N THR A 54 10.93 0.45 20.46
CA THR A 54 11.37 -0.15 21.72
C THR A 54 10.88 -1.58 21.95
N LEU A 55 10.04 -2.12 21.06
CA LEU A 55 9.61 -3.51 21.15
C LEU A 55 10.75 -4.47 20.83
N ASP A 56 10.83 -5.54 21.57
CA ASP A 56 11.88 -6.55 21.43
C ASP A 56 11.96 -7.12 20.01
N CYS A 57 10.83 -7.29 19.34
CA CYS A 57 10.78 -7.77 17.96
C CYS A 57 11.42 -6.75 16.98
N ASN A 58 11.18 -5.45 17.15
CA ASN A 58 11.78 -4.41 16.31
C ASN A 58 13.29 -4.30 16.56
N ILE A 59 13.69 -4.35 17.84
CA ILE A 59 15.12 -4.36 18.22
C ILE A 59 15.83 -5.58 17.61
N ALA A 60 15.19 -6.76 17.68
CA ALA A 60 15.77 -7.99 17.12
C ALA A 60 15.87 -7.95 15.59
N ASN A 61 14.86 -7.41 14.90
CA ASN A 61 14.87 -7.23 13.45
C ASN A 61 15.96 -6.24 13.02
N ASP A 62 16.07 -5.10 13.71
CA ASP A 62 17.12 -4.11 13.46
C ASP A 62 18.52 -4.70 13.64
N GLU A 63 18.72 -5.53 14.66
CA GLU A 63 20.00 -6.19 14.94
C GLU A 63 20.31 -7.26 13.88
N LEU A 64 19.29 -7.99 13.41
CA LEU A 64 19.40 -8.97 12.32
C LEU A 64 19.85 -8.29 11.03
N GLU A 65 19.21 -7.17 10.68
CA GLU A 65 19.56 -6.39 9.49
C GLU A 65 20.97 -5.82 9.59
N LYS A 66 21.34 -5.20 10.71
CA LYS A 66 22.67 -4.59 10.91
C LYS A 66 23.80 -5.61 10.94
N THR A 67 23.56 -6.78 11.57
CA THR A 67 24.63 -7.77 11.80
C THR A 67 24.77 -8.73 10.62
N PHE A 68 23.67 -9.15 10.02
CA PHE A 68 23.64 -10.17 8.96
C PHE A 68 23.26 -9.62 7.59
N ALA A 69 22.85 -8.35 7.50
CA ALA A 69 22.32 -7.73 6.30
C ALA A 69 21.15 -8.54 5.69
N VAL A 70 20.26 -9.03 6.55
CA VAL A 70 19.05 -9.75 6.18
C VAL A 70 17.88 -8.81 6.40
N GLY A 71 17.35 -8.23 5.31
CA GLY A 71 16.16 -7.38 5.36
C GLY A 71 14.90 -8.21 5.26
N ASN A 72 14.86 -9.19 4.34
CA ASN A 72 13.69 -10.06 4.15
C ASN A 72 14.08 -11.42 3.56
N ILE A 73 13.23 -12.42 3.81
CA ILE A 73 13.37 -13.75 3.19
C ILE A 73 12.11 -14.05 2.38
N HIS A 74 12.30 -14.20 1.07
CA HIS A 74 11.25 -14.67 0.17
C HIS A 74 11.36 -16.17 -0.05
N MET A 75 10.25 -16.79 -0.38
CA MET A 75 10.21 -18.19 -0.78
C MET A 75 9.69 -18.29 -2.20
N ILE A 76 10.27 -19.21 -2.96
CA ILE A 76 9.80 -19.58 -4.30
C ILE A 76 9.18 -20.96 -4.20
N MET A 77 7.91 -21.05 -4.52
CA MET A 77 7.18 -22.30 -4.62
C MET A 77 7.12 -22.70 -6.09
N MET A 78 7.78 -23.78 -6.46
CA MET A 78 7.94 -24.27 -7.84
C MET A 78 7.44 -25.69 -8.00
N ASP A 79 7.18 -26.14 -9.23
CA ASP A 79 6.80 -27.52 -9.50
C ASP A 79 7.93 -28.49 -9.08
N LYS A 80 7.57 -29.49 -8.29
CA LYS A 80 8.48 -30.56 -7.85
C LYS A 80 9.17 -31.26 -9.01
N ASN A 81 8.47 -31.44 -10.14
CA ASN A 81 8.94 -32.16 -11.31
C ASN A 81 9.87 -31.36 -12.22
N MET A 82 10.10 -30.08 -11.94
CA MET A 82 11.07 -29.26 -12.67
C MET A 82 12.46 -29.90 -12.62
N ASP A 83 13.16 -29.88 -13.76
CA ASP A 83 14.51 -30.45 -13.84
C ASP A 83 15.50 -29.76 -12.90
N SER A 84 16.35 -30.56 -12.24
CA SER A 84 17.32 -30.05 -11.24
C SER A 84 18.29 -29.02 -11.83
N LYS A 85 18.65 -29.14 -13.11
CA LYS A 85 19.51 -28.15 -13.79
C LYS A 85 18.78 -26.83 -14.00
N GLN A 86 17.50 -26.89 -14.38
CA GLN A 86 16.68 -25.67 -14.53
C GLN A 86 16.47 -24.96 -13.18
N LYS A 87 16.21 -25.71 -12.11
CA LYS A 87 16.14 -25.15 -10.74
C LYS A 87 17.42 -24.41 -10.37
N GLN A 88 18.58 -25.04 -10.60
CA GLN A 88 19.86 -24.42 -10.29
C GLN A 88 20.14 -23.19 -11.17
N GLN A 89 19.80 -23.22 -12.45
CA GLN A 89 19.96 -22.08 -13.35
C GLN A 89 19.06 -20.91 -12.93
N MET A 90 17.81 -21.19 -12.54
CA MET A 90 16.89 -20.21 -12.03
C MET A 90 17.45 -19.52 -10.77
N LEU A 91 17.93 -20.27 -9.79
CA LEU A 91 18.55 -19.72 -8.58
C LEU A 91 19.81 -18.90 -8.91
N ASN A 92 20.67 -19.38 -9.81
CA ASN A 92 21.84 -18.64 -10.23
C ASN A 92 21.50 -17.32 -10.97
N ASP A 93 20.35 -17.27 -11.67
CA ASP A 93 19.89 -16.02 -12.29
C ASP A 93 19.28 -15.08 -11.25
N ILE A 94 18.62 -15.62 -10.24
CA ILE A 94 18.09 -14.85 -9.10
C ILE A 94 19.23 -14.26 -8.26
N ASP A 95 20.31 -14.98 -8.03
CA ASP A 95 21.49 -14.48 -7.29
C ASP A 95 22.16 -13.26 -7.94
N LYS A 96 21.86 -12.97 -9.22
CA LYS A 96 22.37 -11.78 -9.93
C LYS A 96 21.48 -10.56 -9.79
N VAL A 97 20.28 -10.73 -9.25
CA VAL A 97 19.34 -9.61 -9.04
C VAL A 97 19.88 -8.71 -7.93
N GLU A 98 19.79 -7.41 -8.15
CA GLU A 98 20.28 -6.41 -7.20
C GLU A 98 19.59 -6.57 -5.83
N GLY A 99 20.38 -6.53 -4.75
CA GLY A 99 19.90 -6.69 -3.40
C GLY A 99 19.62 -8.13 -2.96
N VAL A 100 19.78 -9.13 -3.84
CA VAL A 100 19.76 -10.54 -3.43
C VAL A 100 21.10 -10.92 -2.83
N LYS A 101 21.09 -11.40 -1.61
CA LYS A 101 22.30 -11.86 -0.90
C LYS A 101 22.66 -13.29 -1.22
N TRP A 102 21.67 -14.15 -1.25
CA TRP A 102 21.80 -15.56 -1.61
C TRP A 102 20.43 -16.16 -1.93
N SER A 103 20.44 -17.20 -2.76
CA SER A 103 19.28 -18.08 -2.94
C SER A 103 19.65 -19.51 -2.54
N LEU A 104 18.70 -20.21 -1.93
CA LEU A 104 18.93 -21.51 -1.33
C LEU A 104 17.80 -22.48 -1.73
N GLY A 105 18.15 -23.44 -2.55
CA GLY A 105 17.29 -24.59 -2.82
C GLY A 105 17.88 -25.87 -2.24
N MET A 106 17.13 -26.96 -2.28
CA MET A 106 17.61 -28.24 -1.78
C MET A 106 18.93 -28.68 -2.46
N ASN A 107 19.04 -28.49 -3.78
CA ASN A 107 20.24 -28.85 -4.54
C ASN A 107 21.45 -27.96 -4.22
N SER A 108 21.23 -26.73 -3.80
CA SER A 108 22.31 -25.80 -3.38
C SER A 108 22.95 -26.22 -2.07
N LEU A 109 22.17 -26.82 -1.15
CA LEU A 109 22.67 -27.29 0.14
C LEU A 109 23.48 -28.56 0.04
N ILE A 110 23.08 -29.48 -0.84
CA ILE A 110 23.57 -30.85 -0.83
C ILE A 110 24.52 -31.11 -2.00
N GLY A 111 24.48 -30.24 -3.01
CA GLY A 111 25.18 -30.42 -4.28
C GLY A 111 24.40 -31.26 -5.27
N PRO A 112 24.58 -31.00 -6.61
CA PRO A 112 23.78 -31.61 -7.66
C PRO A 112 24.09 -33.11 -7.91
N THR A 113 25.10 -33.63 -7.23
CA THR A 113 25.59 -35.02 -7.44
C THR A 113 25.14 -35.99 -6.33
N VAL A 114 24.55 -35.49 -5.25
CA VAL A 114 24.09 -36.36 -4.14
C VAL A 114 22.75 -36.98 -4.49
N PRO A 115 22.64 -38.33 -4.49
CA PRO A 115 21.38 -39.00 -4.74
C PRO A 115 20.34 -38.62 -3.67
N GLU A 116 19.09 -38.42 -4.07
CA GLU A 116 17.99 -38.02 -3.20
C GLU A 116 17.76 -39.03 -2.04
N SER A 117 18.12 -40.29 -2.23
CA SER A 117 18.06 -41.34 -1.20
C SER A 117 19.00 -41.13 -0.01
N MET A 118 20.04 -40.31 -0.17
CA MET A 118 21.02 -39.98 0.90
C MET A 118 20.66 -38.73 1.68
N ILE A 119 19.61 -38.00 1.28
CA ILE A 119 19.20 -36.78 1.95
C ILE A 119 18.35 -37.16 3.18
N PRO A 120 18.65 -36.60 4.38
CA PRO A 120 17.83 -36.78 5.57
C PRO A 120 16.38 -36.38 5.32
N ASP A 121 15.43 -37.20 5.82
CA ASP A 121 14.01 -36.95 5.58
C ASP A 121 13.51 -35.63 6.18
N ASP A 122 14.15 -35.16 7.24
CA ASP A 122 13.80 -33.88 7.85
C ASP A 122 14.15 -32.69 6.94
N LEU A 123 15.27 -32.74 6.21
CA LEU A 123 15.61 -31.75 5.19
C LEU A 123 14.66 -31.82 4.00
N LYS A 124 14.30 -33.03 3.56
CA LYS A 124 13.32 -33.19 2.48
C LYS A 124 11.98 -32.54 2.82
N LYS A 125 11.51 -32.70 4.06
CA LYS A 125 10.24 -32.11 4.51
C LYS A 125 10.22 -30.59 4.49
N ILE A 126 11.37 -29.92 4.66
CA ILE A 126 11.47 -28.47 4.61
C ILE A 126 11.32 -27.95 3.16
N PHE A 127 11.95 -28.64 2.21
CA PHE A 127 12.02 -28.17 0.83
C PHE A 127 10.98 -28.80 -0.09
N LYS A 128 10.55 -30.04 0.17
CA LYS A 128 9.66 -30.79 -0.71
C LYS A 128 8.33 -31.12 -0.06
N GLY A 129 7.25 -30.65 -0.70
CA GLY A 129 5.88 -31.10 -0.46
C GLY A 129 5.45 -32.17 -1.46
N ASP A 130 4.16 -32.47 -1.48
CA ASP A 130 3.57 -33.46 -2.38
C ASP A 130 3.62 -33.02 -3.84
N GLN A 131 3.33 -31.76 -4.13
CA GLN A 131 3.26 -31.18 -5.47
C GLN A 131 4.35 -30.15 -5.74
N TYR A 132 4.84 -29.45 -4.71
CA TYR A 132 5.73 -28.31 -4.83
C TYR A 132 7.05 -28.53 -4.12
N GLU A 133 8.05 -27.78 -4.58
CA GLU A 133 9.35 -27.64 -3.93
C GLU A 133 9.58 -26.16 -3.59
N LEU A 134 10.21 -25.91 -2.43
CA LEU A 134 10.51 -24.57 -1.95
C LEU A 134 11.98 -24.24 -2.19
N ALA A 135 12.25 -22.98 -2.54
CA ALA A 135 13.55 -22.36 -2.44
C ALA A 135 13.40 -21.05 -1.63
N PHE A 136 14.48 -20.63 -0.98
CA PHE A 136 14.55 -19.42 -0.18
C PHE A 136 15.45 -18.40 -0.87
N VAL A 137 15.08 -17.15 -0.84
CA VAL A 137 15.84 -16.02 -1.38
C VAL A 137 15.96 -14.96 -0.29
N CYS A 138 17.18 -14.63 0.09
CA CYS A 138 17.46 -13.59 1.08
C CYS A 138 17.68 -12.27 0.37
N SER A 139 16.90 -11.25 0.75
CA SER A 139 17.03 -9.87 0.31
C SER A 139 17.69 -9.01 1.38
N GLU A 140 18.49 -8.04 0.99
CA GLU A 140 18.99 -6.99 1.88
C GLU A 140 17.97 -5.89 2.14
N TYR A 141 16.90 -5.82 1.32
CA TYR A 141 15.87 -4.80 1.43
C TYR A 141 14.79 -5.20 2.43
N GLY A 142 14.30 -4.22 3.19
CA GLY A 142 13.17 -4.41 4.11
C GLY A 142 11.84 -4.61 3.37
N SER A 143 10.82 -5.07 4.09
CA SER A 143 9.46 -5.25 3.55
C SER A 143 8.85 -3.91 3.13
N ALA A 144 8.05 -3.92 2.07
CA ALA A 144 7.25 -2.78 1.60
C ALA A 144 8.06 -1.53 1.18
N THR A 145 9.31 -1.70 0.73
CA THR A 145 10.11 -0.63 0.12
C THR A 145 10.02 -0.67 -1.40
N ASP A 146 10.30 0.46 -2.07
CA ASP A 146 10.30 0.52 -3.54
C ASP A 146 11.38 -0.40 -4.13
N GLU A 147 12.53 -0.52 -3.43
CA GLU A 147 13.64 -1.37 -3.82
C GLU A 147 13.25 -2.86 -3.79
N VAL A 148 12.60 -3.32 -2.72
CA VAL A 148 12.13 -4.72 -2.65
C VAL A 148 11.03 -4.99 -3.66
N ASN A 149 10.16 -4.02 -3.92
CA ASN A 149 9.09 -4.18 -4.92
C ASN A 149 9.65 -4.33 -6.35
N ALA A 150 10.70 -3.55 -6.68
CA ALA A 150 11.41 -3.68 -7.95
C ALA A 150 12.15 -5.03 -8.06
N GLN A 151 12.85 -5.44 -6.99
CA GLN A 151 13.52 -6.73 -6.89
C GLN A 151 12.55 -7.90 -7.09
N LEU A 152 11.39 -7.87 -6.40
CA LEU A 152 10.36 -8.90 -6.51
C LEU A 152 9.80 -9.02 -7.94
N ALA A 153 9.62 -7.89 -8.63
CA ALA A 153 9.17 -7.89 -10.02
C ALA A 153 10.20 -8.55 -10.96
N GLU A 154 11.49 -8.36 -10.70
CA GLU A 154 12.56 -8.99 -11.46
C GLU A 154 12.68 -10.48 -11.14
N ILE A 155 12.60 -10.85 -9.85
CA ILE A 155 12.59 -12.26 -9.41
C ILE A 155 11.39 -13.01 -10.02
N ASP A 156 10.18 -12.45 -9.96
CA ASP A 156 8.98 -13.08 -10.53
C ASP A 156 9.15 -13.31 -12.05
N LYS A 157 9.71 -12.35 -12.76
CA LYS A 157 10.01 -12.45 -14.19
C LYS A 157 11.00 -13.59 -14.51
N ILE A 158 12.04 -13.74 -13.67
CA ILE A 158 13.00 -14.84 -13.80
C ILE A 158 12.29 -16.16 -13.51
N VAL A 159 11.56 -16.27 -12.41
CA VAL A 159 10.84 -17.47 -11.99
C VAL A 159 9.87 -17.93 -13.07
N LYS A 160 9.04 -17.01 -13.60
CA LYS A 160 8.07 -17.30 -14.67
C LYS A 160 8.70 -17.73 -15.99
N LYS A 161 9.94 -17.37 -16.26
CA LYS A 161 10.69 -17.84 -17.43
C LYS A 161 10.99 -19.35 -17.37
N TYR A 162 11.21 -19.89 -16.16
CA TYR A 162 11.56 -21.30 -15.94
C TYR A 162 10.33 -22.16 -15.63
N ASP A 163 9.41 -21.62 -14.83
CA ASP A 163 8.15 -22.27 -14.45
C ASP A 163 7.03 -21.23 -14.34
N ASN A 164 6.12 -21.25 -15.31
CA ASN A 164 5.00 -20.32 -15.35
C ASN A 164 3.98 -20.52 -14.19
N THR A 165 4.03 -21.67 -13.51
CA THR A 165 3.17 -22.00 -12.38
C THR A 165 3.79 -21.65 -11.02
N ALA A 166 5.11 -21.42 -11.00
CA ALA A 166 5.79 -21.07 -9.76
C ALA A 166 5.35 -19.70 -9.23
N MET A 167 5.41 -19.56 -7.92
CA MET A 167 4.96 -18.36 -7.20
C MET A 167 6.05 -17.89 -6.25
N VAL A 168 6.24 -16.57 -6.17
CA VAL A 168 7.07 -15.92 -5.16
C VAL A 168 6.17 -15.59 -3.98
N ILE A 169 6.50 -16.10 -2.80
CA ILE A 169 5.70 -15.99 -1.59
C ILE A 169 6.54 -15.49 -0.41
N GLY A 170 5.89 -14.92 0.58
CA GLY A 170 6.54 -14.35 1.78
C GLY A 170 5.91 -13.04 2.18
N GLU A 171 6.52 -12.37 3.16
CA GLU A 171 5.99 -11.11 3.69
C GLU A 171 6.06 -9.99 2.65
N ALA A 172 7.21 -9.76 2.04
CA ALA A 172 7.35 -8.68 1.07
C ALA A 172 6.53 -8.90 -0.22
N PRO A 173 6.45 -10.11 -0.83
CA PRO A 173 5.50 -10.37 -1.90
C PRO A 173 4.05 -10.10 -1.51
N LEU A 174 3.63 -10.51 -0.30
CA LEU A 174 2.29 -10.24 0.22
C LEU A 174 2.03 -8.72 0.36
N MET A 175 3.00 -7.97 0.90
CA MET A 175 2.87 -6.52 1.04
C MET A 175 2.79 -5.83 -0.32
N LYS A 176 3.57 -6.29 -1.30
CA LYS A 176 3.51 -5.79 -2.67
C LYS A 176 2.13 -6.02 -3.31
N ASP A 177 1.60 -7.24 -3.22
CA ASP A 177 0.27 -7.58 -3.74
C ASP A 177 -0.83 -6.77 -3.05
N LEU A 178 -0.70 -6.57 -1.73
CA LEU A 178 -1.60 -5.73 -0.94
C LEU A 178 -1.55 -4.29 -1.43
N GLN A 179 -0.37 -3.74 -1.67
CA GLN A 179 -0.17 -2.38 -2.18
C GLN A 179 -0.82 -2.21 -3.55
N ASP A 180 -0.44 -3.06 -4.51
CA ASP A 180 -0.93 -3.00 -5.89
C ASP A 180 -2.46 -3.12 -5.96
N THR A 181 -3.05 -4.01 -5.14
CA THR A 181 -4.50 -4.22 -5.07
C THR A 181 -5.19 -3.04 -4.39
N THR A 182 -4.66 -2.56 -3.25
CA THR A 182 -5.26 -1.47 -2.48
C THR A 182 -5.26 -0.17 -3.27
N ASP A 183 -4.15 0.17 -3.92
CA ASP A 183 -4.05 1.39 -4.73
C ASP A 183 -5.06 1.40 -5.88
N ALA A 184 -5.21 0.27 -6.57
CA ALA A 184 -6.20 0.13 -7.64
C ALA A 184 -7.64 0.22 -7.12
N ASP A 185 -7.94 -0.43 -5.99
CA ASP A 185 -9.27 -0.44 -5.41
C ASP A 185 -9.65 0.91 -4.79
N LEU A 186 -8.69 1.62 -4.17
CA LEU A 186 -8.92 2.97 -3.67
C LEU A 186 -9.36 3.92 -4.78
N VAL A 187 -8.67 3.91 -5.91
CA VAL A 187 -9.06 4.74 -7.06
C VAL A 187 -10.46 4.37 -7.54
N ARG A 188 -10.77 3.09 -7.69
CA ARG A 188 -12.11 2.63 -8.13
C ARG A 188 -13.21 3.03 -7.16
N VAL A 189 -12.99 2.78 -5.87
CA VAL A 189 -13.98 3.11 -4.82
C VAL A 189 -14.20 4.61 -4.75
N ASN A 190 -13.16 5.42 -4.80
CA ASN A 190 -13.28 6.88 -4.80
C ASN A 190 -14.10 7.38 -6.00
N VAL A 191 -13.77 6.94 -7.21
CA VAL A 191 -14.48 7.36 -8.43
C VAL A 191 -15.95 6.95 -8.37
N ILE A 192 -16.26 5.72 -7.96
CA ILE A 192 -17.64 5.23 -7.84
C ILE A 192 -18.40 6.01 -6.76
N SER A 193 -17.79 6.24 -5.61
CA SER A 193 -18.40 6.96 -4.48
C SER A 193 -18.70 8.41 -4.84
N ILE A 194 -17.72 9.13 -5.43
CA ILE A 194 -17.91 10.50 -5.91
C ILE A 194 -19.04 10.56 -6.95
N GLY A 195 -19.04 9.63 -7.91
CA GLY A 195 -20.08 9.54 -8.94
C GLY A 195 -21.46 9.28 -8.36
N ALA A 196 -21.59 8.36 -7.40
CA ALA A 196 -22.84 8.06 -6.72
C ALA A 196 -23.37 9.27 -5.93
N ILE A 197 -22.51 9.93 -5.16
CA ILE A 197 -22.86 11.13 -4.40
C ILE A 197 -23.27 12.26 -5.32
N PHE A 198 -22.53 12.48 -6.39
CA PHE A 198 -22.87 13.48 -7.40
C PHE A 198 -24.27 13.26 -7.96
N LEU A 199 -24.60 12.02 -8.34
CA LEU A 199 -25.92 11.63 -8.87
C LEU A 199 -27.03 11.84 -7.83
N ILE A 200 -26.81 11.42 -6.57
CA ILE A 200 -27.79 11.58 -5.51
C ILE A 200 -28.11 13.07 -5.27
N ILE A 201 -27.08 13.90 -5.12
CA ILE A 201 -27.25 15.33 -4.91
C ILE A 201 -27.94 15.98 -6.14
N MET A 202 -27.55 15.59 -7.34
CA MET A 202 -28.17 16.10 -8.58
C MET A 202 -29.66 15.79 -8.64
N ILE A 203 -30.08 14.59 -8.27
CA ILE A 203 -31.50 14.16 -8.25
C ILE A 203 -32.28 14.93 -7.18
N ILE A 204 -31.72 15.06 -5.96
CA ILE A 204 -32.38 15.75 -4.85
C ILE A 204 -32.60 17.24 -5.16
N PHE A 205 -31.57 17.92 -5.61
CA PHE A 205 -31.62 19.37 -5.85
C PHE A 205 -32.06 19.76 -7.27
N LYS A 206 -32.19 18.79 -8.18
CA LYS A 206 -32.52 19.04 -9.60
C LYS A 206 -31.64 20.11 -10.25
N SER A 207 -30.37 20.15 -9.86
CA SER A 207 -29.36 21.11 -10.28
C SER A 207 -28.04 20.40 -10.54
N ILE A 208 -27.29 20.82 -11.55
CA ILE A 208 -25.94 20.30 -11.84
C ILE A 208 -24.87 21.10 -11.09
N SER A 209 -25.11 22.39 -10.88
CA SER A 209 -24.10 23.28 -10.26
C SER A 209 -23.87 22.97 -8.79
N LEU A 210 -24.92 22.63 -8.03
CA LEU A 210 -24.81 22.31 -6.60
C LEU A 210 -23.94 21.07 -6.33
N PRO A 211 -24.16 19.92 -6.99
CA PRO A 211 -23.29 18.76 -6.83
C PRO A 211 -21.81 19.07 -7.12
N ILE A 212 -21.51 19.83 -8.17
CA ILE A 212 -20.13 20.20 -8.52
C ILE A 212 -19.47 20.95 -7.36
N ILE A 213 -20.15 21.96 -6.81
CA ILE A 213 -19.60 22.79 -5.73
C ILE A 213 -19.44 21.95 -4.45
N LEU A 214 -20.45 21.17 -4.08
CA LEU A 214 -20.45 20.39 -2.84
C LEU A 214 -19.37 19.31 -2.89
N VAL A 215 -19.28 18.53 -3.99
CA VAL A 215 -18.25 17.52 -4.16
C VAL A 215 -16.86 18.16 -4.17
N ALA A 216 -16.66 19.28 -4.85
CA ALA A 216 -15.36 19.97 -4.85
C ALA A 216 -14.93 20.43 -3.44
N VAL A 217 -15.85 20.90 -2.60
CA VAL A 217 -15.55 21.29 -1.22
C VAL A 217 -15.24 20.07 -0.35
N ILE A 218 -15.95 18.95 -0.54
CA ILE A 218 -15.72 17.70 0.20
C ILE A 218 -14.34 17.14 -0.16
N GLU A 219 -14.04 17.03 -1.45
CA GLU A 219 -12.74 16.55 -1.93
C GLU A 219 -11.59 17.45 -1.47
N PHE A 220 -11.79 18.75 -1.49
CA PHE A 220 -10.80 19.69 -0.92
C PHE A 220 -10.51 19.40 0.55
N ALA A 221 -11.54 19.16 1.36
CA ALA A 221 -11.36 18.83 2.77
C ALA A 221 -10.60 17.50 2.96
N ILE A 222 -10.85 16.49 2.10
CA ILE A 222 -10.12 15.22 2.09
C ILE A 222 -8.65 15.47 1.73
N PHE A 223 -8.38 16.23 0.65
CA PHE A 223 -7.02 16.55 0.23
C PHE A 223 -6.24 17.32 1.30
N VAL A 224 -6.87 18.28 1.99
CA VAL A 224 -6.24 19.00 3.11
C VAL A 224 -5.88 18.02 4.22
N ASN A 225 -6.80 17.14 4.61
CA ASN A 225 -6.58 16.17 5.68
C ASN A 225 -5.45 15.20 5.33
N MET A 226 -5.43 14.70 4.11
CA MET A 226 -4.37 13.82 3.61
C MET A 226 -3.04 14.52 3.35
N ALA A 227 -3.03 15.84 3.11
CA ALA A 227 -1.81 16.62 2.91
C ALA A 227 -1.08 16.98 4.21
N ILE A 228 -1.78 17.07 5.34
CA ILE A 228 -1.20 17.45 6.64
C ILE A 228 0.01 16.56 7.00
N PRO A 229 -0.04 15.22 6.92
CA PRO A 229 1.10 14.35 7.20
C PRO A 229 2.32 14.65 6.35
N TYR A 230 2.15 14.93 5.05
CA TYR A 230 3.25 15.33 4.18
C TYR A 230 3.99 16.55 4.72
N TYR A 231 3.27 17.62 5.10
CA TYR A 231 3.86 18.85 5.63
C TYR A 231 4.45 18.68 7.03
N GLN A 232 4.02 17.66 7.77
CA GLN A 232 4.59 17.28 9.07
C GLN A 232 5.76 16.29 8.95
N GLY A 233 6.05 15.77 7.75
CA GLY A 233 7.08 14.74 7.54
C GLY A 233 6.71 13.37 8.14
N ILE A 234 5.41 13.08 8.25
CA ILE A 234 4.89 11.84 8.82
C ILE A 234 4.35 10.96 7.70
N SER A 235 4.62 9.66 7.78
CA SER A 235 4.01 8.66 6.90
C SER A 235 2.68 8.16 7.48
N LEU A 236 1.72 7.83 6.63
CA LEU A 236 0.42 7.29 7.02
C LEU A 236 0.33 5.79 6.77
N PRO A 237 -0.28 4.99 7.68
CA PRO A 237 -0.66 3.63 7.34
C PRO A 237 -1.73 3.62 6.25
N PHE A 238 -1.67 2.65 5.32
CA PHE A 238 -2.62 2.56 4.21
C PHE A 238 -4.09 2.52 4.67
N VAL A 239 -4.35 1.90 5.82
CA VAL A 239 -5.69 1.85 6.42
C VAL A 239 -6.21 3.24 6.75
N ALA A 240 -5.34 4.17 7.18
CA ALA A 240 -5.76 5.53 7.51
C ALA A 240 -6.26 6.30 6.27
N SER A 241 -5.63 6.13 5.12
CA SER A 241 -6.08 6.77 3.87
C SER A 241 -7.45 6.28 3.43
N ILE A 242 -7.72 4.97 3.57
CA ILE A 242 -9.04 4.37 3.29
C ILE A 242 -10.11 4.94 4.23
N VAL A 243 -9.80 4.96 5.53
CA VAL A 243 -10.73 5.43 6.57
C VAL A 243 -11.04 6.91 6.41
N ILE A 244 -10.02 7.75 6.18
CA ILE A 244 -10.20 9.18 5.97
C ILE A 244 -11.09 9.45 4.75
N GLY A 245 -10.77 8.83 3.61
CA GLY A 245 -11.55 9.00 2.38
C GLY A 245 -13.00 8.55 2.55
N ALA A 246 -13.24 7.34 3.02
CA ALA A 246 -14.58 6.76 3.13
C ALA A 246 -15.45 7.46 4.18
N ILE A 247 -14.90 7.71 5.39
CA ILE A 247 -15.68 8.34 6.47
C ILE A 247 -15.95 9.80 6.17
N GLN A 248 -14.93 10.55 5.72
CA GLN A 248 -15.09 11.97 5.45
C GLN A 248 -16.07 12.21 4.31
N LEU A 249 -15.98 11.41 3.24
CA LEU A 249 -16.93 11.48 2.13
C LEU A 249 -18.37 11.18 2.60
N GLY A 250 -18.58 10.09 3.33
CA GLY A 250 -19.92 9.69 3.81
C GLY A 250 -20.53 10.68 4.80
N ALA A 251 -19.78 11.07 5.83
CA ALA A 251 -20.28 11.96 6.88
C ALA A 251 -20.50 13.40 6.40
N THR A 252 -19.69 13.90 5.45
CA THR A 252 -19.77 15.30 5.01
C THR A 252 -20.93 15.54 4.05
N VAL A 253 -21.35 14.51 3.30
CA VAL A 253 -22.47 14.63 2.36
C VAL A 253 -23.77 14.97 3.07
N ASP A 254 -24.07 14.32 4.19
CA ASP A 254 -25.29 14.57 4.95
C ASP A 254 -25.36 16.03 5.43
N TYR A 255 -24.26 16.57 5.95
CA TYR A 255 -24.18 17.97 6.35
C TYR A 255 -24.28 18.92 5.16
N ALA A 256 -23.68 18.57 4.03
CA ALA A 256 -23.77 19.38 2.81
C ALA A 256 -25.21 19.48 2.30
N ILE A 257 -25.96 18.38 2.35
CA ILE A 257 -27.39 18.35 1.97
C ILE A 257 -28.23 19.18 2.94
N LEU A 258 -27.96 19.12 4.25
CA LEU A 258 -28.71 19.86 5.26
C LEU A 258 -28.47 21.39 5.22
N MET A 259 -27.31 21.83 4.74
CA MET A 259 -26.91 23.25 4.66
C MET A 259 -27.40 23.93 3.37
N THR A 260 -27.89 23.19 2.40
CA THR A 260 -28.32 23.70 1.09
C THR A 260 -29.83 23.79 0.98
#